data_2e0f43632b452f7f8110366056bb19e5
#
_entry.id   2e0f43632b452f7f8110366056bb19e5
#
_cell.length_a   1.000
_cell.length_b   1.000
_cell.length_c   1.000
_cell.angle_alpha   90.00
_cell.angle_beta   90.00
_cell.angle_gamma   90.00
#
_symmetry.space_group_name_H-M   'P 1'
#
loop_
_entity.id
_entity.type
_entity.pdbx_description
1 polymer ?
#
loop_
_entity_poly.entity_id
_entity_poly.type
_entity_poly.pdbx_seq_one_letter_code
_entity_poly.pdbx_strand_id
1 'polypeptide(L)'
;MPIHRTTKISDIMTKKLETIGSSASAHDVAIKMRDKQVSSVLVMDERYGIPLGIVTEIDLARKVCVTDKNSTQLLASKVMSFPLIKVNAEVSTLEAADLMLKNKVRHLLVVSTEPTQEKNKDGMNEDKDLLKPVGIITPMDFIRYNLVTPGGDLLKDSQEDNDTERILEYYKNDSNFDR
;
A
#
# COMPACT_ATOMS: atom_id res chain seq x y z
N MET A 1 14.40 -19.13 26.51
CA MET A 1 14.13 -17.75 26.08
C MET A 1 13.18 -17.84 24.89
N PRO A 2 11.98 -17.29 24.94
CA PRO A 2 11.11 -17.27 23.77
C PRO A 2 11.77 -16.37 22.73
N ILE A 3 12.02 -16.90 21.55
CA ILE A 3 12.45 -16.14 20.38
C ILE A 3 11.21 -15.36 19.94
N HIS A 4 11.14 -14.07 20.27
CA HIS A 4 10.13 -13.18 19.69
C HIS A 4 10.37 -13.17 18.18
N ARG A 5 9.57 -13.94 17.47
CA ARG A 5 9.59 -13.98 16.00
C ARG A 5 9.01 -12.67 15.51
N THR A 6 9.87 -11.76 15.08
CA THR A 6 9.44 -10.49 14.49
C THR A 6 8.51 -10.79 13.31
N THR A 7 7.28 -10.32 13.36
CA THR A 7 6.30 -10.53 12.31
C THR A 7 6.74 -9.77 11.06
N LYS A 8 6.79 -10.47 9.92
CA LYS A 8 7.10 -9.88 8.63
C LYS A 8 5.83 -9.32 7.99
N ILE A 9 5.97 -8.29 7.16
CA ILE A 9 4.82 -7.75 6.44
C ILE A 9 4.23 -8.73 5.43
N SER A 10 5.01 -9.67 4.91
CA SER A 10 4.53 -10.77 4.06
C SER A 10 3.45 -11.63 4.72
N ASP A 11 3.45 -11.71 6.06
CA ASP A 11 2.50 -12.51 6.83
C ASP A 11 1.13 -11.83 6.97
N ILE A 12 1.11 -10.48 6.92
CA ILE A 12 -0.09 -9.69 7.21
C ILE A 12 -0.61 -8.87 6.03
N MET A 13 0.22 -8.61 4.98
CA MET A 13 -0.15 -7.78 3.84
C MET A 13 -1.34 -8.30 3.07
N THR A 14 -2.06 -7.42 2.41
CA THR A 14 -3.05 -7.78 1.40
C THR A 14 -2.35 -8.18 0.11
N LYS A 15 -2.44 -9.47 -0.26
CA LYS A 15 -1.75 -10.04 -1.44
C LYS A 15 -2.46 -9.75 -2.76
N LYS A 16 -3.79 -9.54 -2.70
CA LYS A 16 -4.58 -9.25 -3.89
C LYS A 16 -4.48 -7.78 -4.25
N LEU A 17 -3.73 -7.48 -5.29
CA LEU A 17 -3.59 -6.13 -5.85
C LEU A 17 -4.67 -5.89 -6.91
N GLU A 18 -5.50 -4.87 -6.69
CA GLU A 18 -6.39 -4.38 -7.73
C GLU A 18 -5.66 -3.30 -8.54
N THR A 19 -5.66 -3.46 -9.86
CA THR A 19 -4.90 -2.60 -10.78
C THR A 19 -5.80 -1.96 -11.82
N ILE A 20 -5.39 -0.82 -12.37
CA ILE A 20 -6.07 -0.16 -13.48
C ILE A 20 -5.04 0.47 -14.41
N GLY A 21 -5.38 0.64 -15.68
CA GLY A 21 -4.53 1.34 -16.65
C GLY A 21 -4.43 2.84 -16.36
N SER A 22 -3.31 3.44 -16.71
CA SER A 22 -3.05 4.87 -16.51
C SER A 22 -3.99 5.79 -17.29
N SER A 23 -4.54 5.29 -18.41
CA SER A 23 -5.49 5.97 -19.27
C SER A 23 -6.95 5.85 -18.84
N ALA A 24 -7.26 4.97 -17.87
CA ALA A 24 -8.61 4.83 -17.34
C ALA A 24 -9.07 6.12 -16.65
N SER A 25 -10.38 6.33 -16.57
CA SER A 25 -10.92 7.52 -15.91
C SER A 25 -10.94 7.39 -14.39
N ALA A 26 -10.99 8.50 -13.68
CA ALA A 26 -11.20 8.52 -12.22
C ALA A 26 -12.55 7.89 -11.84
N HIS A 27 -13.54 7.96 -12.76
CA HIS A 27 -14.82 7.27 -12.61
C HIS A 27 -14.65 5.75 -12.61
N ASP A 28 -13.87 5.19 -13.56
CA ASP A 28 -13.59 3.75 -13.62
C ASP A 28 -12.82 3.27 -12.39
N VAL A 29 -11.90 4.11 -11.87
CA VAL A 29 -11.21 3.83 -10.60
C VAL A 29 -12.22 3.72 -9.46
N ALA A 30 -13.15 4.67 -9.33
CA ALA A 30 -14.17 4.67 -8.28
C ALA A 30 -15.10 3.45 -8.39
N ILE A 31 -15.54 3.11 -9.61
CA ILE A 31 -16.32 1.89 -9.86
C ILE A 31 -15.55 0.65 -9.41
N LYS A 32 -14.27 0.56 -9.77
CA LYS A 32 -13.43 -0.58 -9.40
C LYS A 32 -13.26 -0.71 -7.89
N MET A 33 -13.03 0.40 -7.19
CA MET A 33 -12.97 0.42 -5.72
C MET A 33 -14.27 -0.10 -5.10
N ARG A 34 -15.42 0.38 -5.56
CA ARG A 34 -16.73 -0.07 -5.10
C ARG A 34 -16.94 -1.57 -5.34
N ASP A 35 -16.73 -2.04 -6.58
CA ASP A 35 -17.05 -3.39 -7.00
C ASP A 35 -16.10 -4.44 -6.37
N LYS A 36 -14.86 -4.03 -6.10
CA LYS A 36 -13.84 -4.87 -5.44
C LYS A 36 -13.79 -4.67 -3.92
N GLN A 37 -14.54 -3.71 -3.39
CA GLN A 37 -14.55 -3.35 -1.97
C GLN A 37 -13.13 -3.05 -1.45
N VAL A 38 -12.38 -2.24 -2.20
CA VAL A 38 -11.02 -1.81 -1.84
C VAL A 38 -10.94 -0.29 -1.77
N SER A 39 -10.10 0.22 -0.85
CA SER A 39 -9.87 1.66 -0.65
C SER A 39 -8.78 2.24 -1.55
N SER A 40 -8.12 1.41 -2.34
CA SER A 40 -7.05 1.85 -3.23
C SER A 40 -6.90 0.93 -4.45
N VAL A 41 -6.42 1.50 -5.56
CA VAL A 41 -6.15 0.80 -6.81
C VAL A 41 -4.78 1.23 -7.34
N LEU A 42 -3.97 0.26 -7.74
CA LEU A 42 -2.65 0.50 -8.30
C LEU A 42 -2.78 0.90 -9.78
N VAL A 43 -2.18 2.03 -10.16
CA VAL A 43 -2.16 2.51 -11.53
C VAL A 43 -0.97 1.95 -12.27
N MET A 44 -1.23 1.28 -13.39
CA MET A 44 -0.22 0.58 -14.18
C MET A 44 0.06 1.33 -15.48
N ASP A 45 1.32 1.32 -15.90
CA ASP A 45 1.67 1.62 -17.27
C ASP A 45 1.15 0.51 -18.18
N GLU A 46 0.33 0.85 -19.17
CA GLU A 46 -0.31 -0.13 -20.05
C GLU A 46 0.66 -0.74 -21.05
N ARG A 47 1.74 -0.04 -21.35
CA ARG A 47 2.74 -0.48 -22.32
C ARG A 47 3.78 -1.41 -21.70
N TYR A 48 4.22 -1.06 -20.48
CA TYR A 48 5.33 -1.77 -19.84
C TYR A 48 4.87 -2.65 -18.68
N GLY A 49 3.60 -2.57 -18.26
CA GLY A 49 3.05 -3.35 -17.15
C GLY A 49 3.68 -3.01 -15.78
N ILE A 50 4.29 -1.82 -15.66
CA ILE A 50 4.92 -1.39 -14.41
C ILE A 50 3.98 -0.51 -13.59
N PRO A 51 4.04 -0.58 -12.25
CA PRO A 51 3.25 0.29 -11.39
C PRO A 51 3.79 1.72 -11.41
N LEU A 52 2.92 2.68 -11.74
CA LEU A 52 3.21 4.11 -11.82
C LEU A 52 2.88 4.84 -10.51
N GLY A 53 1.73 4.51 -9.92
CA GLY A 53 1.21 5.21 -8.76
C GLY A 53 0.05 4.44 -8.14
N ILE A 54 -0.58 5.03 -7.14
CA ILE A 54 -1.76 4.50 -6.45
C ILE A 54 -2.83 5.58 -6.40
N VAL A 55 -4.08 5.21 -6.64
CA VAL A 55 -5.24 6.06 -6.35
C VAL A 55 -5.93 5.52 -5.11
N THR A 56 -6.19 6.38 -4.16
CA THR A 56 -6.93 6.10 -2.93
C THR A 56 -8.27 6.83 -2.91
N GLU A 57 -9.18 6.46 -2.01
CA GLU A 57 -10.44 7.19 -1.79
C GLU A 57 -10.19 8.68 -1.49
N ILE A 58 -9.13 9.00 -0.74
CA ILE A 58 -8.75 10.38 -0.43
C ILE A 58 -8.28 11.12 -1.68
N ASP A 59 -7.56 10.45 -2.59
CA ASP A 59 -7.17 11.07 -3.86
C ASP A 59 -8.40 11.45 -4.68
N LEU A 60 -9.40 10.57 -4.75
CA LEU A 60 -10.66 10.85 -5.44
C LEU A 60 -11.41 12.01 -4.78
N ALA A 61 -11.51 12.01 -3.45
CA ALA A 61 -12.16 13.10 -2.72
C ALA A 61 -11.47 14.45 -2.99
N ARG A 62 -10.16 14.52 -2.82
CA ARG A 62 -9.40 15.77 -2.93
C ARG A 62 -9.20 16.27 -4.36
N LYS A 63 -8.93 15.35 -5.29
CA LYS A 63 -8.52 15.72 -6.66
C LYS A 63 -9.68 15.72 -7.66
N VAL A 64 -10.81 15.11 -7.30
CA VAL A 64 -12.02 15.07 -8.14
C VAL A 64 -13.14 15.87 -7.48
N CYS A 65 -13.63 15.42 -6.30
CA CYS A 65 -14.81 16.04 -5.67
C CYS A 65 -14.56 17.48 -5.23
N VAL A 66 -13.47 17.76 -4.48
CA VAL A 66 -13.16 19.12 -3.99
C VAL A 66 -12.89 20.08 -5.13
N THR A 67 -12.33 19.60 -6.25
CA THR A 67 -12.01 20.44 -7.42
C THR A 67 -13.13 20.52 -8.45
N ASP A 68 -14.27 19.88 -8.17
CA ASP A 68 -15.45 19.80 -9.06
C ASP A 68 -15.10 19.40 -10.51
N LYS A 69 -14.16 18.44 -10.64
CA LYS A 69 -13.72 17.94 -11.94
C LYS A 69 -14.62 16.80 -12.43
N ASN A 70 -14.85 16.77 -13.72
CA ASN A 70 -15.57 15.66 -14.34
C ASN A 70 -14.74 14.38 -14.23
N SER A 71 -15.21 13.43 -13.41
CA SER A 71 -14.52 12.16 -13.13
C SER A 71 -14.34 11.28 -14.37
N THR A 72 -15.24 11.38 -15.36
CA THR A 72 -15.14 10.59 -16.60
C THR A 72 -14.08 11.10 -17.57
N GLN A 73 -13.66 12.37 -17.43
CA GLN A 73 -12.64 13.00 -18.26
C GLN A 73 -11.27 13.08 -17.59
N LEU A 74 -11.20 12.84 -16.28
CA LEU A 74 -9.96 12.92 -15.53
C LEU A 74 -9.29 11.54 -15.47
N LEU A 75 -8.08 11.44 -16.00
CA LEU A 75 -7.36 10.17 -16.08
C LEU A 75 -6.84 9.71 -14.71
N ALA A 76 -6.75 8.40 -14.49
CA ALA A 76 -6.17 7.79 -13.30
C ALA A 76 -4.73 8.30 -13.04
N SER A 77 -3.93 8.47 -14.10
CA SER A 77 -2.58 9.04 -14.03
C SER A 77 -2.53 10.48 -13.51
N LYS A 78 -3.63 11.22 -13.58
CA LYS A 78 -3.72 12.61 -13.07
C LYS A 78 -4.20 12.70 -11.63
N VAL A 79 -4.87 11.67 -11.14
CA VAL A 79 -5.37 11.60 -9.76
C VAL A 79 -4.49 10.74 -8.85
N MET A 80 -3.66 9.86 -9.40
CA MET A 80 -2.78 9.00 -8.61
C MET A 80 -1.82 9.79 -7.72
N SER A 81 -1.42 9.20 -6.63
CA SER A 81 -0.29 9.60 -5.80
C SER A 81 0.97 8.86 -6.25
N PHE A 82 2.06 9.59 -6.42
CA PHE A 82 3.38 9.08 -6.82
C PHE A 82 4.51 9.96 -6.24
N PRO A 83 5.76 9.48 -6.11
CA PRO A 83 6.17 8.11 -6.41
C PRO A 83 5.61 7.10 -5.41
N LEU A 84 5.51 5.83 -5.83
CA LEU A 84 5.13 4.73 -4.94
C LEU A 84 6.26 4.47 -3.93
N ILE A 85 5.93 4.47 -2.64
CA ILE A 85 6.85 4.02 -1.60
C ILE A 85 6.80 2.49 -1.57
N LYS A 86 7.96 1.88 -1.84
CA LYS A 86 8.13 0.44 -1.91
C LYS A 86 8.78 -0.07 -0.64
N VAL A 87 8.42 -1.29 -0.23
CA VAL A 87 8.99 -1.96 0.92
C VAL A 87 9.18 -3.45 0.61
N ASN A 88 10.27 -4.05 1.10
CA ASN A 88 10.53 -5.47 0.93
C ASN A 88 9.56 -6.30 1.77
N ALA A 89 9.06 -7.41 1.22
CA ALA A 89 8.16 -8.34 1.90
C ALA A 89 8.71 -8.93 3.20
N GLU A 90 10.03 -8.96 3.36
CA GLU A 90 10.72 -9.55 4.50
C GLU A 90 10.95 -8.61 5.68
N VAL A 91 10.66 -7.30 5.53
CA VAL A 91 10.85 -6.35 6.62
C VAL A 91 9.82 -6.57 7.73
N SER A 92 10.15 -6.10 8.91
CA SER A 92 9.26 -6.17 10.07
C SER A 92 8.08 -5.21 9.94
N THR A 93 7.01 -5.52 10.66
CA THR A 93 5.84 -4.64 10.78
C THR A 93 6.23 -3.26 11.30
N LEU A 94 7.18 -3.19 12.22
CA LEU A 94 7.68 -1.95 12.79
C LEU A 94 8.38 -1.08 11.74
N GLU A 95 9.30 -1.66 10.96
CA GLU A 95 9.99 -0.93 9.88
C GLU A 95 9.01 -0.41 8.83
N ALA A 96 7.99 -1.19 8.49
CA ALA A 96 6.95 -0.75 7.56
C ALA A 96 6.13 0.42 8.14
N ALA A 97 5.77 0.36 9.42
CA ALA A 97 5.06 1.44 10.09
C ALA A 97 5.92 2.73 10.13
N ASP A 98 7.19 2.62 10.49
CA ASP A 98 8.12 3.75 10.46
C ASP A 98 8.25 4.37 9.07
N LEU A 99 8.27 3.53 8.02
CA LEU A 99 8.33 4.00 6.65
C LEU A 99 7.09 4.79 6.25
N MET A 100 5.89 4.33 6.69
CA MET A 100 4.63 5.07 6.50
C MET A 100 4.68 6.44 7.20
N LEU A 101 5.13 6.49 8.45
CA LEU A 101 5.24 7.72 9.23
C LEU A 101 6.21 8.71 8.59
N LYS A 102 7.42 8.27 8.25
CA LYS A 102 8.46 9.10 7.65
C LYS A 102 8.03 9.71 6.31
N ASN A 103 7.32 8.93 5.50
CA ASN A 103 6.85 9.38 4.18
C ASN A 103 5.45 9.98 4.19
N LYS A 104 4.77 10.01 5.35
CA LYS A 104 3.38 10.50 5.50
C LYS A 104 2.42 9.82 4.54
N VAL A 105 2.57 8.50 4.38
CA VAL A 105 1.73 7.65 3.53
C VAL A 105 1.07 6.55 4.34
N ARG A 106 -0.08 6.07 3.88
CA ARG A 106 -0.84 4.97 4.49
C ARG A 106 -0.86 3.70 3.66
N HIS A 107 -0.15 3.70 2.54
CA HIS A 107 -0.07 2.56 1.63
C HIS A 107 1.39 2.39 1.21
N LEU A 108 1.95 1.19 1.41
CA LEU A 108 3.24 0.83 0.87
C LEU A 108 3.06 -0.31 -0.12
N LEU A 109 3.70 -0.19 -1.27
CA LEU A 109 3.75 -1.28 -2.23
C LEU A 109 4.78 -2.31 -1.75
N VAL A 110 4.31 -3.51 -1.44
CA VAL A 110 5.18 -4.60 -1.03
C VAL A 110 5.77 -5.28 -2.26
N VAL A 111 7.07 -5.40 -2.29
CA VAL A 111 7.83 -5.99 -3.41
C VAL A 111 8.65 -7.18 -2.93
N SER A 112 8.80 -8.17 -3.81
CA SER A 112 9.72 -9.29 -3.59
C SER A 112 11.09 -8.93 -4.15
N THR A 113 12.15 -9.38 -3.45
CA THR A 113 13.53 -9.31 -3.91
C THR A 113 13.97 -10.55 -4.68
N GLU A 114 13.07 -11.53 -4.85
CA GLU A 114 13.43 -12.70 -5.63
C GLU A 114 13.62 -12.31 -7.10
N PRO A 115 14.80 -12.60 -7.70
CA PRO A 115 15.00 -12.37 -9.11
C PRO A 115 14.00 -13.24 -9.87
N THR A 116 13.11 -12.60 -10.61
CA THR A 116 12.20 -13.31 -11.51
C THR A 116 13.05 -13.95 -12.60
N GLN A 117 13.20 -15.28 -12.55
CA GLN A 117 13.76 -16.05 -13.66
C GLN A 117 12.71 -16.16 -14.79
N GLU A 118 12.27 -15.04 -15.32
CA GLU A 118 11.59 -15.03 -16.61
C GLU A 118 12.65 -14.92 -17.68
N LYS A 119 13.01 -16.06 -18.28
CA LYS A 119 13.80 -16.11 -19.48
C LYS A 119 13.02 -15.45 -20.60
N ASN A 120 13.47 -14.30 -21.05
CA ASN A 120 12.97 -13.72 -22.28
C ASN A 120 13.28 -14.67 -23.45
N LYS A 121 12.41 -14.69 -24.46
CA LYS A 121 12.51 -15.57 -25.64
C LYS A 121 13.83 -15.47 -26.42
N ASP A 122 14.68 -14.49 -26.10
CA ASP A 122 15.94 -14.20 -26.78
C ASP A 122 17.19 -14.51 -25.93
N GLY A 123 17.04 -15.17 -24.76
CA GLY A 123 18.18 -15.68 -23.98
C GLY A 123 19.12 -14.65 -23.37
N MET A 124 18.78 -13.36 -23.37
CA MET A 124 19.53 -12.32 -22.69
C MET A 124 19.04 -12.15 -21.26
N ASN A 125 19.92 -12.40 -20.30
CA ASN A 125 19.73 -11.99 -18.92
C ASN A 125 19.75 -10.47 -18.86
N GLU A 126 18.61 -9.81 -18.96
CA GLU A 126 18.48 -8.46 -18.45
C GLU A 126 18.36 -8.57 -16.93
N ASP A 127 19.46 -8.30 -16.23
CA ASP A 127 19.47 -7.97 -14.79
C ASP A 127 18.69 -6.68 -14.56
N LYS A 128 17.41 -6.71 -14.81
CA LYS A 128 16.47 -5.76 -14.25
C LYS A 128 16.02 -6.35 -12.93
N ASP A 129 16.51 -5.79 -11.85
CA ASP A 129 15.91 -5.81 -10.51
C ASP A 129 14.47 -5.24 -10.60
N LEU A 130 13.62 -5.85 -11.40
CA LEU A 130 12.20 -5.54 -11.44
C LEU A 130 11.59 -6.18 -10.20
N LEU A 131 11.69 -5.42 -9.10
CA LEU A 131 11.01 -5.73 -7.85
C LEU A 131 9.54 -6.01 -8.16
N LYS A 132 9.16 -7.28 -8.13
CA LYS A 132 7.79 -7.70 -8.44
C LYS A 132 6.85 -7.26 -7.32
N PRO A 133 5.80 -6.50 -7.62
CA PRO A 133 4.75 -6.21 -6.66
C PRO A 133 4.08 -7.51 -6.18
N VAL A 134 4.08 -7.74 -4.86
CA VAL A 134 3.51 -8.96 -4.26
C VAL A 134 2.36 -8.67 -3.32
N GLY A 135 2.14 -7.41 -2.95
CA GLY A 135 1.07 -7.00 -2.08
C GLY A 135 1.07 -5.51 -1.80
N ILE A 136 0.15 -5.11 -0.95
CA ILE A 136 0.06 -3.78 -0.36
C ILE A 136 -0.08 -3.94 1.14
N ILE A 137 0.55 -3.06 1.90
CA ILE A 137 0.40 -3.01 3.36
C ILE A 137 -0.20 -1.67 3.76
N THR A 138 -1.20 -1.73 4.62
CA THR A 138 -1.94 -0.58 5.13
C THR A 138 -2.06 -0.67 6.65
N PRO A 139 -2.41 0.41 7.36
CA PRO A 139 -2.67 0.37 8.79
C PRO A 139 -3.77 -0.62 9.20
N MET A 140 -4.74 -0.86 8.34
CA MET A 140 -5.81 -1.84 8.62
C MET A 140 -5.28 -3.27 8.67
N ASP A 141 -4.19 -3.57 7.94
CA ASP A 141 -3.57 -4.89 7.98
C ASP A 141 -2.92 -5.13 9.35
N PHE A 142 -2.28 -4.12 9.95
CA PHE A 142 -1.74 -4.20 11.32
C PHE A 142 -2.85 -4.39 12.35
N ILE A 143 -3.93 -3.61 12.26
CA ILE A 143 -5.07 -3.71 13.18
C ILE A 143 -5.71 -5.11 13.06
N ARG A 144 -5.95 -5.57 11.86
CA ARG A 144 -6.57 -6.87 11.59
C ARG A 144 -5.72 -8.02 12.13
N TYR A 145 -4.42 -7.95 11.95
CA TYR A 145 -3.49 -8.95 12.48
C TYR A 145 -3.56 -9.02 14.01
N ASN A 146 -3.51 -7.89 14.69
CA ASN A 146 -3.56 -7.82 16.16
C ASN A 146 -4.90 -8.27 16.75
N LEU A 147 -6.01 -8.12 16.01
CA LEU A 147 -7.33 -8.56 16.47
C LEU A 147 -7.57 -10.07 16.29
N VAL A 148 -6.84 -10.72 15.35
CA VAL A 148 -7.10 -12.12 14.99
C VAL A 148 -6.12 -13.09 15.67
N THR A 149 -4.95 -12.64 16.08
CA THR A 149 -3.97 -13.50 16.76
C THR A 149 -4.42 -13.82 18.19
N PRO A 150 -4.50 -15.12 18.57
CA PRO A 150 -4.78 -15.52 19.95
C PRO A 150 -3.69 -14.98 20.88
N GLY A 151 -4.03 -14.06 21.74
CA GLY A 151 -3.08 -13.32 22.60
C GLY A 151 -2.83 -11.89 22.14
N GLY A 152 -3.45 -11.45 21.03
CA GLY A 152 -3.49 -10.08 20.57
C GLY A 152 -4.36 -9.18 21.46
N ASP A 153 -4.03 -9.13 22.73
CA ASP A 153 -4.57 -8.15 23.66
C ASP A 153 -3.80 -6.85 23.38
N LEU A 154 -4.37 -5.97 22.59
CA LEU A 154 -3.85 -4.61 22.30
C LEU A 154 -3.55 -3.79 23.57
N LEU A 155 -3.80 -4.37 24.76
CA LEU A 155 -3.73 -3.68 26.04
C LEU A 155 -2.90 -4.37 27.13
N LYS A 156 -2.28 -5.53 26.91
CA LYS A 156 -1.63 -6.28 28.01
C LYS A 156 -0.12 -6.35 28.02
N ASP A 157 0.59 -6.05 26.95
CA ASP A 157 2.06 -5.98 26.96
C ASP A 157 2.57 -4.55 26.75
N SER A 158 2.04 -3.65 27.55
CA SER A 158 2.36 -2.21 27.52
C SER A 158 3.69 -1.85 28.19
N GLN A 159 4.69 -2.72 28.18
CA GLN A 159 6.01 -2.35 28.68
C GLN A 159 7.16 -2.32 27.67
N GLU A 160 6.92 -2.74 26.41
CA GLU A 160 7.98 -2.66 25.38
C GLU A 160 7.51 -2.12 24.00
N ASP A 161 6.22 -1.89 23.75
CA ASP A 161 5.74 -1.41 22.45
C ASP A 161 5.24 0.04 22.48
N ASN A 162 6.20 0.97 22.65
CA ASN A 162 6.00 2.40 22.34
C ASN A 162 5.57 2.67 20.88
N ASP A 163 5.58 1.66 20.04
CA ASP A 163 5.41 1.79 18.60
C ASP A 163 3.96 1.61 18.16
N THR A 164 3.19 0.75 18.85
CA THR A 164 1.73 0.67 18.61
C THR A 164 1.04 1.94 19.08
N GLU A 165 1.49 2.54 20.19
CA GLU A 165 1.01 3.86 20.65
C GLU A 165 1.37 4.96 19.64
N ARG A 166 2.58 4.95 19.07
CA ARG A 166 2.99 5.90 18.03
C ARG A 166 2.15 5.77 16.76
N ILE A 167 1.79 4.56 16.34
CA ILE A 167 0.89 4.33 15.21
C ILE A 167 -0.50 4.87 15.54
N LEU A 168 -1.04 4.57 16.71
CA LEU A 168 -2.35 5.06 17.16
C LEU A 168 -2.35 6.58 17.35
N GLU A 169 -1.26 7.15 17.85
CA GLU A 169 -1.11 8.61 18.03
C GLU A 169 -1.04 9.33 16.68
N TYR A 170 -0.38 8.74 15.68
CA TYR A 170 -0.40 9.25 14.30
C TYR A 170 -1.82 9.38 13.77
N TYR A 171 -2.67 8.34 13.97
CA TYR A 171 -4.07 8.37 13.53
C TYR A 171 -4.96 9.28 14.37
N LYS A 172 -4.67 9.48 15.66
CA LYS A 172 -5.37 10.45 16.51
C LYS A 172 -5.02 11.88 16.13
N ASN A 173 -3.76 12.14 15.77
CA ASN A 173 -3.29 13.47 15.37
C ASN A 173 -3.59 13.79 13.89
N ASP A 174 -4.01 12.81 13.09
CA ASP A 174 -4.40 12.99 11.68
C ASP A 174 -5.73 13.75 11.52
N SER A 175 -6.45 14.03 12.63
CA SER A 175 -7.56 15.02 12.66
C SER A 175 -7.09 16.45 12.32
N ASN A 176 -5.79 16.71 12.25
CA ASN A 176 -5.20 17.94 11.76
C ASN A 176 -4.93 17.97 10.24
N PHE A 177 -5.39 16.97 9.49
CA PHE A 177 -5.30 16.96 8.01
C PHE A 177 -6.37 17.84 7.33
N ASP A 178 -7.21 18.52 8.12
CA ASP A 178 -8.25 19.46 7.67
C ASP A 178 -7.78 20.92 7.70
N ARG A 179 -6.57 21.22 7.22
CA ARG A 179 -6.19 22.60 6.89
C ARG A 179 -5.33 22.68 5.64
#